data_dae5073f0e403af179b1a72b66dfc3cf
#
_entry.id   dae5073f0e403af179b1a72b66dfc3cf
#
_cell.length_a   1.000
_cell.length_b   1.000
_cell.length_c   1.000
_cell.angle_alpha   90.00
_cell.angle_beta   90.00
_cell.angle_gamma   90.00
#
_symmetry.space_group_name_H-M   'P 1'
#
loop_
_entity.id
_entity.type
_entity.pdbx_description
1 polymer ?
#
loop_
_entity_poly.entity_id
_entity_poly.type
_entity_poly.pdbx_seq_one_letter_code
_entity_poly.pdbx_strand_id
1 'polypeptide(L)'
;MNTDTTLKKVRLSVSNAVHSLTVLVASEEGLFVEQGLDVELVKTAGAAQVDTTKEDVRTAIFDRPLEALYNAGGMDQFRLCEWGIVKRVVDGWQSDQRPAKIVGLGAAMSKFAIVVGANSSIVEPEQLADTEIAVTIYNGSHFTTLKMLEGFLTKDELKVTNAGTMPQRLEAV
;
A
#
# COMPACT_ATOMS: atom_id res chain seq x y z
N MET A 1 33.16 -29.50 -11.44
CA MET A 1 32.84 -28.20 -12.06
C MET A 1 32.48 -27.26 -10.94
N ASN A 2 33.40 -26.41 -10.54
CA ASN A 2 33.13 -25.36 -9.55
C ASN A 2 32.46 -24.20 -10.32
N THR A 3 31.15 -24.16 -10.31
CA THR A 3 30.44 -22.95 -10.67
C THR A 3 30.41 -22.10 -9.42
N ASP A 4 31.39 -21.23 -9.29
CA ASP A 4 31.33 -20.11 -8.35
C ASP A 4 30.21 -19.19 -8.82
N THR A 5 28.98 -19.55 -8.48
CA THR A 5 27.79 -18.81 -8.88
C THR A 5 27.65 -17.67 -7.86
N THR A 6 28.29 -16.55 -8.16
CA THR A 6 28.14 -15.33 -7.37
C THR A 6 26.67 -14.94 -7.37
N LEU A 7 26.01 -15.07 -6.22
CA LEU A 7 24.61 -14.70 -6.06
C LEU A 7 24.39 -13.22 -6.35
N LYS A 8 23.33 -12.90 -7.06
CA LYS A 8 22.97 -11.52 -7.35
C LYS A 8 22.23 -10.91 -6.15
N LYS A 9 22.78 -9.87 -5.55
CA LYS A 9 22.15 -9.15 -4.44
C LYS A 9 20.90 -8.41 -4.90
N VAL A 10 19.81 -8.58 -4.13
CA VAL A 10 18.52 -7.91 -4.36
C VAL A 10 17.91 -7.54 -3.01
N ARG A 11 17.48 -6.30 -2.86
CA ARG A 11 16.81 -5.80 -1.65
C ARG A 11 15.31 -5.73 -1.89
N LEU A 12 14.55 -6.52 -1.15
CA LEU A 12 13.11 -6.62 -1.25
C LEU A 12 12.42 -6.00 -0.04
N SER A 13 11.39 -5.21 -0.26
CA SER A 13 10.59 -4.67 0.85
C SER A 13 9.74 -5.74 1.52
N VAL A 14 9.69 -5.71 2.83
CA VAL A 14 8.72 -6.45 3.64
C VAL A 14 8.01 -5.49 4.60
N SER A 15 6.70 -5.62 4.72
CA SER A 15 5.88 -4.77 5.59
C SER A 15 5.32 -5.55 6.78
N ASN A 16 4.37 -6.43 6.56
CA ASN A 16 3.79 -7.30 7.58
C ASN A 16 3.70 -8.73 7.05
N ALA A 17 3.50 -9.69 7.95
CA ALA A 17 3.48 -11.11 7.62
C ALA A 17 2.42 -11.46 6.57
N VAL A 18 1.22 -10.88 6.65
CA VAL A 18 0.12 -11.18 5.72
C VAL A 18 0.46 -10.74 4.30
N HIS A 19 0.90 -9.50 4.15
CA HIS A 19 1.20 -8.95 2.83
C HIS A 19 2.52 -9.46 2.24
N SER A 20 3.45 -9.92 3.06
CA SER A 20 4.78 -10.36 2.64
C SER A 20 4.98 -11.87 2.75
N LEU A 21 3.92 -12.63 3.04
CA LEU A 21 4.01 -14.06 3.34
C LEU A 21 4.77 -14.85 2.27
N THR A 22 4.47 -14.62 1.00
CA THR A 22 5.13 -15.31 -0.11
C THR A 22 6.64 -15.03 -0.17
N VAL A 23 7.04 -13.79 0.11
CA VAL A 23 8.45 -13.38 0.14
C VAL A 23 9.15 -13.97 1.36
N LEU A 24 8.49 -13.98 2.52
CA LEU A 24 9.04 -14.55 3.75
C LEU A 24 9.24 -16.06 3.61
N VAL A 25 8.24 -16.80 3.10
CA VAL A 25 8.35 -18.23 2.84
C VAL A 25 9.47 -18.51 1.83
N ALA A 26 9.53 -17.77 0.72
CA ALA A 26 10.57 -17.97 -0.26
C ALA A 26 11.98 -17.72 0.30
N SER A 27 12.11 -16.81 1.26
CA SER A 27 13.37 -16.54 1.95
C SER A 27 13.74 -17.68 2.92
N GLU A 28 12.79 -18.15 3.73
CA GLU A 28 13.00 -19.23 4.72
C GLU A 28 13.28 -20.58 4.05
N GLU A 29 12.59 -20.88 2.97
CA GLU A 29 12.76 -22.12 2.20
C GLU A 29 13.96 -22.09 1.23
N GLY A 30 14.73 -20.99 1.18
CA GLY A 30 15.93 -20.87 0.33
C GLY A 30 15.64 -20.73 -1.16
N LEU A 31 14.40 -20.51 -1.57
CA LEU A 31 13.99 -20.47 -2.97
C LEU A 31 14.69 -19.33 -3.77
N PHE A 32 15.06 -18.25 -3.11
CA PHE A 32 15.84 -17.17 -3.74
C PHE A 32 17.25 -17.63 -4.09
N VAL A 33 17.91 -18.36 -3.19
CA VAL A 33 19.26 -18.89 -3.40
C VAL A 33 19.27 -19.89 -4.56
N GLU A 34 18.24 -20.74 -4.64
CA GLU A 34 18.06 -21.69 -5.76
C GLU A 34 17.95 -20.97 -7.12
N GLN A 35 17.46 -19.72 -7.12
CA GLN A 35 17.36 -18.87 -8.30
C GLN A 35 18.59 -17.95 -8.49
N GLY A 36 19.67 -18.16 -7.74
CA GLY A 36 20.89 -17.38 -7.85
C GLY A 36 20.80 -16.00 -7.22
N LEU A 37 19.88 -15.78 -6.27
CA LEU A 37 19.66 -14.50 -5.63
C LEU A 37 20.09 -14.53 -4.16
N ASP A 38 20.84 -13.50 -3.75
CA ASP A 38 21.12 -13.15 -2.36
C ASP A 38 20.15 -12.03 -1.96
N VAL A 39 19.08 -12.39 -1.26
CA VAL A 39 17.99 -11.46 -0.95
C VAL A 39 18.10 -10.88 0.44
N GLU A 40 18.21 -9.57 0.51
CA GLU A 40 18.09 -8.79 1.73
C GLU A 40 16.65 -8.31 1.91
N LEU A 41 16.03 -8.68 3.04
CA LEU A 41 14.68 -8.26 3.40
C LEU A 41 14.71 -6.91 4.12
N VAL A 42 14.29 -5.85 3.44
CA VAL A 42 14.26 -4.50 3.98
C VAL A 42 12.90 -4.24 4.65
N LYS A 43 12.92 -4.14 5.99
CA LYS A 43 11.72 -3.79 6.75
C LYS A 43 11.38 -2.32 6.56
N THR A 44 10.18 -2.06 6.09
CA THR A 44 9.64 -0.71 6.02
C THR A 44 8.59 -0.52 7.11
N ALA A 45 8.68 0.57 7.86
CA ALA A 45 7.58 0.96 8.74
C ALA A 45 6.29 1.06 7.91
N GLY A 46 5.17 0.67 8.51
CA GLY A 46 3.86 0.74 7.85
C GLY A 46 3.60 2.11 7.23
N ALA A 47 2.61 2.20 6.35
CA ALA A 47 2.30 3.42 5.62
C ALA A 47 2.28 4.64 6.56
N ALA A 48 3.29 5.49 6.45
CA ALA A 48 3.27 6.78 7.14
C ALA A 48 2.06 7.57 6.64
N GLN A 49 1.50 8.39 7.51
CA GLN A 49 0.46 9.32 7.10
C GLN A 49 0.96 10.21 5.97
N VAL A 50 0.15 10.37 4.95
CA VAL A 50 0.39 11.40 3.95
C VAL A 50 0.10 12.73 4.62
N ASP A 51 1.05 13.64 4.57
CA ASP A 51 0.83 15.01 5.03
C ASP A 51 -0.12 15.73 4.08
N THR A 52 -1.38 15.82 4.48
CA THR A 52 -2.43 16.46 3.68
C THR A 52 -2.41 17.99 3.75
N THR A 53 -1.51 18.57 4.54
CA THR A 53 -1.33 20.02 4.60
C THR A 53 -0.37 20.53 3.53
N LYS A 54 0.36 19.66 2.85
CA LYS A 54 1.23 20.03 1.75
C LYS A 54 0.42 20.56 0.56
N GLU A 55 0.93 21.59 -0.05
CA GLU A 55 0.32 22.31 -1.18
C GLU A 55 0.04 21.40 -2.38
N ASP A 56 0.90 20.40 -2.63
CA ASP A 56 0.66 19.34 -3.60
C ASP A 56 0.54 17.96 -2.92
N VAL A 57 -0.66 17.64 -2.49
CA VAL A 57 -0.97 16.35 -1.83
C VAL A 57 -0.68 15.15 -2.76
N ARG A 58 -0.68 15.35 -4.08
CA ARG A 58 -0.40 14.27 -5.05
C ARG A 58 1.06 13.82 -4.96
N THR A 59 1.97 14.73 -4.69
CA THR A 59 3.40 14.40 -4.55
C THR A 59 3.72 13.83 -3.16
N ALA A 60 2.95 14.19 -2.14
CA ALA A 60 3.17 13.72 -0.77
C ALA A 60 3.14 12.18 -0.63
N ILE A 61 2.52 11.46 -1.55
CA ILE A 61 2.55 10.00 -1.55
C ILE A 61 3.96 9.44 -1.79
N PHE A 62 4.80 10.14 -2.53
CA PHE A 62 6.17 9.70 -2.82
C PHE A 62 7.12 9.92 -1.64
N ASP A 63 6.69 10.70 -0.65
CA ASP A 63 7.43 10.92 0.61
C ASP A 63 7.19 9.79 1.64
N ARG A 64 6.34 8.81 1.32
CA ARG A 64 6.18 7.65 2.20
C ARG A 64 7.50 6.92 2.34
N PRO A 65 7.79 6.34 3.52
CA PRO A 65 9.07 5.68 3.77
C PRO A 65 9.46 4.65 2.72
N LEU A 66 8.49 3.92 2.17
CA LEU A 66 8.70 2.91 1.14
C LEU A 66 9.16 3.54 -0.19
N GLU A 67 8.43 4.54 -0.67
CA GLU A 67 8.73 5.23 -1.92
C GLU A 67 10.01 6.06 -1.79
N ALA A 68 10.18 6.77 -0.68
CA ALA A 68 11.39 7.53 -0.41
C ALA A 68 12.63 6.64 -0.40
N LEU A 69 12.54 5.47 0.25
CA LEU A 69 13.64 4.50 0.28
C LEU A 69 13.97 3.93 -1.10
N TYR A 70 12.95 3.63 -1.93
CA TYR A 70 13.15 3.20 -3.30
C TYR A 70 13.77 4.29 -4.16
N ASN A 71 13.28 5.53 -4.06
CA ASN A 71 13.80 6.67 -4.81
C ASN A 71 15.25 6.97 -4.45
N ALA A 72 15.62 6.82 -3.18
CA ALA A 72 16.99 6.96 -2.70
C ALA A 72 17.92 5.78 -3.06
N GLY A 73 17.39 4.74 -3.74
CA GLY A 73 18.18 3.56 -4.10
C GLY A 73 18.41 2.59 -2.93
N GLY A 74 17.69 2.74 -1.83
CA GLY A 74 17.80 1.87 -0.65
C GLY A 74 17.15 0.49 -0.81
N MET A 75 16.38 0.27 -1.86
CA MET A 75 15.80 -1.03 -2.23
C MET A 75 15.67 -1.18 -3.74
N ASP A 76 15.55 -2.41 -4.18
CA ASP A 76 15.50 -2.76 -5.61
C ASP A 76 14.09 -3.15 -6.06
N GLN A 77 13.29 -3.70 -5.14
CA GLN A 77 11.90 -4.07 -5.39
C GLN A 77 11.04 -3.72 -4.19
N PHE A 78 9.83 -3.27 -4.44
CA PHE A 78 8.81 -3.05 -3.43
C PHE A 78 7.42 -3.40 -3.96
N ARG A 79 6.52 -3.69 -3.03
CA ARG A 79 5.15 -4.05 -3.34
C ARG A 79 4.25 -2.83 -3.29
N LEU A 80 3.38 -2.71 -4.29
CA LEU A 80 2.27 -1.76 -4.29
C LEU A 80 0.96 -2.48 -4.60
N CYS A 81 -0.14 -1.92 -4.15
CA CYS A 81 -1.46 -2.25 -4.66
C CYS A 81 -1.68 -1.58 -6.03
N GLU A 82 -2.73 -1.98 -6.72
CA GLU A 82 -3.08 -1.47 -8.05
C GLU A 82 -3.14 0.06 -8.10
N TRP A 83 -3.77 0.66 -7.10
CA TRP A 83 -3.89 2.12 -6.97
C TRP A 83 -2.53 2.81 -6.83
N GLY A 84 -1.64 2.22 -6.04
CA GLY A 84 -0.27 2.72 -5.88
C GLY A 84 0.53 2.62 -7.17
N ILE A 85 0.37 1.53 -7.94
CA ILE A 85 1.03 1.34 -9.23
C ILE A 85 0.55 2.37 -10.24
N VAL A 86 -0.77 2.51 -10.41
CA VAL A 86 -1.36 3.49 -11.34
C VAL A 86 -0.90 4.90 -11.00
N LYS A 87 -1.00 5.27 -9.72
CA LYS A 87 -0.58 6.58 -9.25
C LYS A 87 0.91 6.84 -9.51
N ARG A 88 1.78 5.85 -9.23
CA ARG A 88 3.21 5.98 -9.51
C ARG A 88 3.52 6.17 -11.00
N VAL A 89 2.78 5.52 -11.87
CA VAL A 89 2.95 5.70 -13.32
C VAL A 89 2.45 7.07 -13.78
N VAL A 90 1.24 7.44 -13.37
CA VAL A 90 0.60 8.70 -13.82
C VAL A 90 1.32 9.93 -13.27
N ASP A 91 1.58 9.96 -11.97
CA ASP A 91 2.19 11.14 -11.32
C ASP A 91 3.72 11.12 -11.46
N GLY A 92 4.33 9.94 -11.58
CA GLY A 92 5.78 9.80 -11.73
C GLY A 92 6.33 10.33 -13.05
N TRP A 93 5.52 10.42 -14.10
CA TRP A 93 5.92 11.04 -15.37
C TRP A 93 6.12 12.55 -15.26
N GLN A 94 5.54 13.18 -14.24
CA GLN A 94 5.61 14.62 -14.00
C GLN A 94 6.60 14.99 -12.89
N SER A 95 7.35 14.02 -12.38
CA SER A 95 8.28 14.22 -11.26
C SER A 95 9.62 13.54 -11.52
N ASP A 96 10.68 13.99 -10.83
CA ASP A 96 12.02 13.40 -10.86
C ASP A 96 12.12 12.06 -10.09
N GLN A 97 11.03 11.32 -10.00
CA GLN A 97 10.99 10.06 -9.28
C GLN A 97 11.74 8.96 -10.02
N ARG A 98 12.46 8.12 -9.27
CA ARG A 98 13.14 6.95 -9.83
C ARG A 98 12.14 6.08 -10.60
N PRO A 99 12.40 5.77 -11.90
CA PRO A 99 11.48 4.97 -12.68
C PRO A 99 11.34 3.55 -12.09
N ALA A 100 10.14 2.98 -12.21
CA ALA A 100 9.85 1.64 -11.77
C ALA A 100 9.14 0.85 -12.87
N LYS A 101 9.34 -0.48 -12.86
CA LYS A 101 8.66 -1.42 -13.76
C LYS A 101 7.94 -2.48 -12.93
N ILE A 102 6.80 -2.95 -13.41
CA ILE A 102 6.13 -4.10 -12.85
C ILE A 102 6.92 -5.35 -13.24
N VAL A 103 7.42 -6.07 -12.25
CA VAL A 103 8.21 -7.30 -12.44
C VAL A 103 7.43 -8.57 -12.07
N GLY A 104 6.26 -8.41 -11.43
CA GLY A 104 5.40 -9.51 -11.07
C GLY A 104 4.03 -9.02 -10.64
N LEU A 105 3.01 -9.82 -10.91
CA LEU A 105 1.63 -9.61 -10.44
C LEU A 105 1.25 -10.79 -9.56
N GLY A 106 0.85 -10.49 -8.33
CA GLY A 106 0.24 -11.48 -7.45
C GLY A 106 -1.28 -11.42 -7.59
N ALA A 107 -1.90 -12.55 -7.90
CA ALA A 107 -3.35 -12.66 -7.82
C ALA A 107 -3.75 -12.87 -6.36
N ALA A 108 -4.55 -11.95 -5.81
CA ALA A 108 -5.16 -12.11 -4.50
C ALA A 108 -6.63 -11.68 -4.57
N MET A 109 -7.52 -12.53 -4.06
CA MET A 109 -8.88 -12.10 -3.75
C MET A 109 -8.85 -11.40 -2.41
N SER A 110 -9.04 -10.08 -2.41
CA SER A 110 -9.16 -9.29 -1.20
C SER A 110 -10.62 -9.02 -0.90
N LYS A 111 -11.02 -9.25 0.35
CA LYS A 111 -12.33 -8.82 0.85
C LYS A 111 -12.11 -7.53 1.64
N PHE A 112 -12.91 -6.53 1.32
CA PHE A 112 -12.93 -5.26 2.02
C PHE A 112 -14.25 -5.11 2.73
N ALA A 113 -14.22 -4.47 3.89
CA ALA A 113 -15.42 -4.13 4.65
C ALA A 113 -15.25 -2.74 5.27
N ILE A 114 -16.36 -2.00 5.34
CA ILE A 114 -16.48 -0.84 6.21
C ILE A 114 -16.94 -1.38 7.55
N VAL A 115 -16.23 -1.02 8.61
CA VAL A 115 -16.54 -1.47 9.99
C VAL A 115 -17.11 -0.29 10.75
N VAL A 116 -18.08 -0.58 11.59
CA VAL A 116 -18.70 0.38 12.53
C VAL A 116 -18.61 -0.17 13.95
N GLY A 117 -18.73 0.68 14.94
CA GLY A 117 -18.75 0.27 16.35
C GLY A 117 -19.85 -0.76 16.65
N ALA A 118 -19.59 -1.67 17.59
CA ALA A 118 -20.51 -2.76 17.92
C ALA A 118 -21.93 -2.30 18.36
N ASN A 119 -22.03 -1.07 18.85
CA ASN A 119 -23.30 -0.46 19.28
C ASN A 119 -23.85 0.53 18.24
N SER A 120 -23.28 0.59 17.04
CA SER A 120 -23.77 1.46 15.98
C SER A 120 -25.13 1.01 15.47
N SER A 121 -25.98 1.96 15.11
CA SER A 121 -27.26 1.72 14.44
C SER A 121 -27.11 1.60 12.91
N ILE A 122 -25.90 1.77 12.38
CA ILE A 122 -25.62 1.67 10.95
C ILE A 122 -25.57 0.19 10.56
N VAL A 123 -26.48 -0.24 9.71
CA VAL A 123 -26.59 -1.62 9.20
C VAL A 123 -26.67 -1.67 7.67
N GLU A 124 -26.98 -0.54 7.03
CA GLU A 124 -27.08 -0.42 5.58
C GLU A 124 -26.14 0.69 5.06
N PRO A 125 -25.61 0.57 3.83
CA PRO A 125 -24.67 1.55 3.27
C PRO A 125 -25.20 2.98 3.21
N GLU A 126 -26.49 3.16 2.95
CA GLU A 126 -27.15 4.47 2.83
C GLU A 126 -27.12 5.25 4.15
N GLN A 127 -27.04 4.55 5.28
CA GLN A 127 -26.95 5.17 6.60
C GLN A 127 -25.59 5.81 6.88
N LEU A 128 -24.60 5.59 5.99
CA LEU A 128 -23.31 6.26 6.04
C LEU A 128 -23.33 7.68 5.42
N ALA A 129 -24.48 8.13 4.91
CA ALA A 129 -24.62 9.49 4.40
C ALA A 129 -24.19 10.52 5.46
N ASP A 130 -23.31 11.44 5.07
CA ASP A 130 -22.74 12.48 5.93
C ASP A 130 -21.97 12.00 7.18
N THR A 131 -21.73 10.68 7.28
CA THR A 131 -20.88 10.10 8.34
C THR A 131 -19.43 10.14 7.92
N GLU A 132 -18.53 10.56 8.82
CA GLU A 132 -17.09 10.53 8.55
C GLU A 132 -16.56 9.09 8.51
N ILE A 133 -15.97 8.72 7.38
CA ILE A 133 -15.39 7.40 7.17
C ILE A 133 -13.85 7.51 7.21
N ALA A 134 -13.26 6.84 8.20
CA ALA A 134 -11.83 6.86 8.42
C ALA A 134 -11.07 6.03 7.36
N VAL A 135 -10.22 6.68 6.58
CA VAL A 135 -9.38 6.03 5.56
C VAL A 135 -7.93 6.49 5.67
N THR A 136 -7.04 5.85 4.93
CA THR A 136 -5.74 6.45 4.58
C THR A 136 -5.87 7.09 3.21
N ILE A 137 -5.84 8.41 3.14
CA ILE A 137 -6.01 9.16 1.89
C ILE A 137 -4.96 8.75 0.85
N TYR A 138 -5.38 8.70 -0.41
CA TYR A 138 -4.56 8.27 -1.57
C TYR A 138 -3.96 6.87 -1.44
N ASN A 139 -4.66 5.99 -0.74
CA ASN A 139 -4.32 4.58 -0.57
C ASN A 139 -5.48 3.69 -1.05
N GLY A 140 -5.25 2.38 -1.11
CA GLY A 140 -6.28 1.40 -1.45
C GLY A 140 -7.54 1.54 -0.61
N SER A 141 -7.41 1.81 0.70
CA SER A 141 -8.59 2.04 1.56
C SER A 141 -9.43 3.22 1.13
N HIS A 142 -8.83 4.32 0.69
CA HIS A 142 -9.56 5.48 0.17
C HIS A 142 -10.36 5.14 -1.07
N PHE A 143 -9.66 4.69 -2.12
CA PHE A 143 -10.31 4.43 -3.41
C PHE A 143 -11.31 3.27 -3.35
N THR A 144 -11.02 2.23 -2.55
CA THR A 144 -11.95 1.12 -2.36
C THR A 144 -13.22 1.57 -1.63
N THR A 145 -13.11 2.40 -0.58
CA THR A 145 -14.27 2.97 0.11
C THR A 145 -15.15 3.77 -0.85
N LEU A 146 -14.54 4.65 -1.66
CA LEU A 146 -15.30 5.41 -2.67
C LEU A 146 -16.05 4.47 -3.62
N LYS A 147 -15.38 3.43 -4.12
CA LYS A 147 -15.97 2.46 -5.06
C LYS A 147 -17.06 1.59 -4.43
N MET A 148 -16.94 1.24 -3.15
CA MET A 148 -17.94 0.47 -2.43
C MET A 148 -19.24 1.26 -2.22
N LEU A 149 -19.14 2.59 -2.06
CA LEU A 149 -20.27 3.43 -1.68
C LEU A 149 -20.86 4.24 -2.84
N GLU A 150 -20.20 4.35 -4.00
CA GLU A 150 -20.69 5.15 -5.13
C GLU A 150 -22.05 4.70 -5.70
N GLY A 151 -22.49 3.47 -5.38
CA GLY A 151 -23.80 2.94 -5.77
C GLY A 151 -24.91 3.24 -4.76
N PHE A 152 -24.56 3.75 -3.58
CA PHE A 152 -25.47 3.97 -2.46
C PHE A 152 -25.55 5.44 -2.04
N LEU A 153 -24.44 6.18 -2.18
CA LEU A 153 -24.30 7.56 -1.74
C LEU A 153 -23.91 8.47 -2.89
N THR A 154 -24.40 9.69 -2.87
CA THR A 154 -23.92 10.75 -3.75
C THR A 154 -22.54 11.22 -3.32
N LYS A 155 -21.82 11.91 -4.21
CA LYS A 155 -20.50 12.47 -3.91
C LYS A 155 -20.54 13.44 -2.72
N ASP A 156 -21.64 14.17 -2.56
CA ASP A 156 -21.76 15.20 -1.50
C ASP A 156 -22.06 14.58 -0.14
N GLU A 157 -22.70 13.42 -0.11
CA GLU A 157 -23.00 12.64 1.11
C GLU A 157 -21.80 11.83 1.59
N LEU A 158 -20.81 11.55 0.69
CA LEU A 158 -19.68 10.72 0.99
C LEU A 158 -18.58 11.54 1.65
N LYS A 159 -18.41 11.37 2.97
CA LYS A 159 -17.38 12.05 3.77
C LYS A 159 -16.27 11.07 4.14
N VAL A 160 -15.07 11.27 3.60
CA VAL A 160 -13.88 10.49 3.98
C VAL A 160 -12.87 11.39 4.68
N THR A 161 -12.32 10.89 5.77
CA THR A 161 -11.31 11.61 6.56
C THR A 161 -10.02 10.79 6.68
N ASN A 162 -8.87 11.50 6.71
CA ASN A 162 -7.57 10.85 6.84
C ASN A 162 -7.29 10.51 8.30
N ALA A 163 -7.49 9.26 8.68
CA ALA A 163 -7.21 8.77 10.04
C ALA A 163 -5.92 7.92 10.12
N GLY A 164 -5.05 8.00 9.10
CA GLY A 164 -3.72 7.42 9.15
C GLY A 164 -3.65 5.90 8.94
N THR A 165 -2.91 5.23 9.82
CA THR A 165 -2.64 3.78 9.75
C THR A 165 -3.86 2.92 10.11
N MET A 166 -3.80 1.61 9.81
CA MET A 166 -4.89 0.69 10.20
C MET A 166 -5.21 0.69 11.71
N PRO A 167 -4.23 0.66 12.64
CA PRO A 167 -4.52 0.78 14.06
C PRO A 167 -5.25 2.07 14.40
N GLN A 168 -4.79 3.21 13.91
CA GLN A 168 -5.41 4.50 14.17
C GLN A 168 -6.85 4.59 13.66
N ARG A 169 -7.14 3.98 12.51
CA ARG A 169 -8.50 3.91 11.97
C ARG A 169 -9.41 3.02 12.82
N LEU A 170 -8.86 1.93 13.38
CA LEU A 170 -9.62 1.06 14.27
C LEU A 170 -9.92 1.75 15.62
N GLU A 171 -8.99 2.57 16.10
CA GLU A 171 -9.20 3.38 17.32
C GLU A 171 -10.23 4.51 17.12
N ALA A 172 -10.50 4.91 15.87
CA ALA A 172 -11.49 5.94 15.53
C ALA A 172 -12.94 5.40 15.47
N VAL A 173 -13.16 4.10 15.58
CA VAL A 173 -14.46 3.41 15.57
C VAL A 173 -14.91 3.11 17.00
#